data_24147ad36eed32b003a3965b8073590f
#
_entry.id   24147ad36eed32b003a3965b8073590f
#
_cell.length_a   1.000
_cell.length_b   1.000
_cell.length_c   1.000
_cell.angle_alpha   90.00
_cell.angle_beta   90.00
_cell.angle_gamma   90.00
#
_symmetry.space_group_name_H-M   'P 1'
#
loop_
_entity.id
_entity.type
_entity.pdbx_description
1 polymer ?
#
loop_
_entity_poly.entity_id
_entity_poly.type
_entity_poly.pdbx_seq_one_letter_code
_entity_poly.pdbx_strand_id
1 'polypeptide(L)'
;MAEKTTYRTRQRDEILRFFDEHRDHCFSARDLVGQVDAGEATIFRALSTLTNEGKLKKFTGGSGESAYYQFNASECALHIHLKCRGCGKLLHMDCAFMREILAHFKNEHAFTVDCGQTVIYGLCGDCTGTAVSETCTHSHHGEGHHHE
;
A
#
# COMPACT_ATOMS: atom_id res chain seq x y z
N MET A 1 8.15 -10.45 33.26
CA MET A 1 7.06 -10.10 32.35
C MET A 1 7.33 -8.86 31.49
N ALA A 2 8.18 -7.95 31.93
CA ALA A 2 8.59 -6.79 31.14
C ALA A 2 9.32 -7.17 29.84
N GLU A 3 10.09 -8.23 29.86
CA GLU A 3 10.88 -8.69 28.71
C GLU A 3 10.00 -9.13 27.53
N LYS A 4 8.90 -9.83 27.78
CA LYS A 4 7.97 -10.27 26.71
C LYS A 4 7.30 -9.09 26.05
N THR A 5 6.92 -8.08 26.80
CA THR A 5 6.30 -6.87 26.26
C THR A 5 7.29 -6.08 25.40
N THR A 6 8.54 -5.94 25.86
CA THR A 6 9.61 -5.25 25.13
C THR A 6 9.94 -5.98 23.82
N TYR A 7 9.99 -7.31 23.84
CA TYR A 7 10.26 -8.11 22.65
C TYR A 7 9.15 -7.96 21.60
N ARG A 8 7.89 -8.04 22.02
CA ARG A 8 6.73 -7.84 21.11
C ARG A 8 6.71 -6.44 20.52
N THR A 9 7.02 -5.43 21.32
CA THR A 9 7.10 -4.05 20.85
C THR A 9 8.20 -3.90 19.80
N ARG A 10 9.36 -4.51 20.04
CA ARG A 10 10.48 -4.48 19.10
C ARG A 10 10.11 -5.12 17.77
N GLN A 11 9.46 -6.29 17.78
CA GLN A 11 9.03 -6.96 16.57
C GLN A 11 7.99 -6.13 15.80
N ARG A 12 7.04 -5.52 16.50
CA ARG A 12 6.06 -4.62 15.89
C ARG A 12 6.73 -3.41 15.26
N ASP A 13 7.68 -2.81 15.96
CA ASP A 13 8.41 -1.64 15.45
C ASP A 13 9.25 -2.00 14.22
N GLU A 14 9.85 -3.18 14.22
CA GLU A 14 10.62 -3.69 13.09
C GLU A 14 9.72 -3.90 11.85
N ILE A 15 8.54 -4.47 12.05
CA ILE A 15 7.56 -4.67 10.98
C ILE A 15 7.10 -3.31 10.44
N LEU A 16 6.77 -2.37 11.30
CA LEU A 16 6.36 -1.04 10.87
C LEU A 16 7.46 -0.32 10.11
N ARG A 17 8.71 -0.44 10.56
CA ARG A 17 9.87 0.11 9.86
C ARG A 17 10.01 -0.49 8.46
N PHE A 18 9.80 -1.79 8.33
CA PHE A 18 9.84 -2.46 7.03
C PHE A 18 8.84 -1.84 6.06
N PHE A 19 7.60 -1.60 6.49
CA PHE A 19 6.59 -0.95 5.66
C PHE A 19 6.93 0.51 5.38
N ASP A 20 7.50 1.22 6.34
CA ASP A 20 7.92 2.61 6.16
C ASP A 20 9.04 2.73 5.11
N GLU A 21 9.95 1.78 5.09
CA GLU A 21 11.02 1.71 4.09
C GLU A 21 10.52 1.27 2.71
N HIS A 22 9.35 0.66 2.63
CA HIS A 22 8.75 0.14 1.39
C HIS A 22 7.34 0.69 1.18
N ARG A 23 7.17 1.99 1.35
CA ARG A 23 5.85 2.66 1.28
C ARG A 23 5.11 2.42 -0.03
N ASP A 24 5.84 2.19 -1.12
CA ASP A 24 5.29 2.04 -2.46
C ASP A 24 4.80 0.62 -2.77
N HIS A 25 4.93 -0.28 -1.83
CA HIS A 25 4.60 -1.69 -2.03
C HIS A 25 3.61 -2.18 -1.00
N CYS A 26 2.78 -3.13 -1.43
CA CYS A 26 1.94 -3.92 -0.54
C CYS A 26 2.60 -5.25 -0.27
N PHE A 27 2.48 -5.74 0.95
CA PHE A 27 3.02 -7.03 1.35
C PHE A 27 1.95 -7.84 2.07
N SER A 28 1.92 -9.14 1.79
CA SER A 28 1.14 -10.10 2.59
C SER A 28 1.95 -10.51 3.83
N ALA A 29 1.29 -11.17 4.77
CA ALA A 29 1.99 -11.70 5.94
C ALA A 29 3.07 -12.69 5.52
N ARG A 30 2.81 -13.50 4.50
CA ARG A 30 3.79 -14.47 3.99
C ARG A 30 5.04 -13.82 3.39
N ASP A 31 4.87 -12.67 2.76
CA ASP A 31 5.99 -11.93 2.18
C ASP A 31 6.97 -11.46 3.27
N LEU A 32 6.47 -11.23 4.48
CA LEU A 32 7.28 -10.79 5.61
C LEU A 32 8.05 -11.94 6.28
N VAL A 33 7.62 -13.16 6.10
CA VAL A 33 8.34 -14.33 6.66
C VAL A 33 9.73 -14.39 6.02
N GLY A 34 10.74 -14.35 6.85
CA GLY A 34 12.13 -14.30 6.41
C GLY A 34 12.68 -12.89 6.16
N GLN A 35 11.81 -11.88 6.07
CA GLN A 35 12.22 -10.47 5.92
C GLN A 35 12.37 -9.78 7.27
N VAL A 36 11.60 -10.21 8.24
CA VAL A 36 11.65 -9.70 9.61
C VAL A 36 11.90 -10.86 10.56
N ASP A 37 12.53 -10.57 11.69
CA ASP A 37 12.87 -11.58 12.70
C ASP A 37 11.66 -11.85 13.61
N ALA A 38 10.66 -12.52 13.03
CA ALA A 38 9.44 -12.87 13.74
C ALA A 38 8.80 -14.09 13.09
N GLY A 39 8.14 -14.91 13.90
CA GLY A 39 7.36 -16.04 13.42
C GLY A 39 6.07 -15.58 12.74
N GLU A 40 5.49 -16.44 11.91
CA GLU A 40 4.28 -16.14 11.14
C GLU A 40 3.13 -15.66 12.01
N ALA A 41 2.86 -16.33 13.14
CA ALA A 41 1.79 -15.94 14.05
C ALA A 41 2.01 -14.54 14.65
N THR A 42 3.25 -14.21 14.97
CA THR A 42 3.62 -12.90 15.49
C THR A 42 3.42 -11.82 14.42
N ILE A 43 3.79 -12.11 13.17
CA ILE A 43 3.59 -11.22 12.04
C ILE A 43 2.10 -10.92 11.86
N PHE A 44 1.23 -11.93 11.84
CA PHE A 44 -0.22 -11.74 11.72
C PHE A 44 -0.79 -10.85 12.83
N ARG A 45 -0.38 -11.08 14.07
CA ARG A 45 -0.84 -10.25 15.20
C ARG A 45 -0.36 -8.81 15.09
N ALA A 46 0.89 -8.62 14.73
CA ALA A 46 1.45 -7.29 14.55
C ALA A 46 0.75 -6.52 13.43
N LEU A 47 0.49 -7.18 12.30
CA LEU A 47 -0.23 -6.58 11.17
C LEU A 47 -1.64 -6.15 11.57
N SER A 48 -2.36 -7.00 12.32
CA SER A 48 -3.70 -6.66 12.83
C SER A 48 -3.65 -5.47 13.79
N THR A 49 -2.70 -5.46 14.71
CA THR A 49 -2.53 -4.37 15.67
C THR A 49 -2.22 -3.05 14.96
N LEU A 50 -1.26 -3.07 14.04
CA LEU A 50 -0.86 -1.87 13.29
C LEU A 50 -1.98 -1.34 12.40
N THR A 51 -2.78 -2.23 11.83
CA THR A 51 -3.95 -1.85 11.04
C THR A 51 -5.01 -1.19 11.91
N ASN A 52 -5.30 -1.76 13.09
CA ASN A 52 -6.25 -1.19 14.05
C ASN A 52 -5.78 0.17 14.59
N GLU A 53 -4.48 0.36 14.72
CA GLU A 53 -3.89 1.64 15.14
C GLU A 53 -3.86 2.68 14.01
N GLY A 54 -4.25 2.32 12.80
CA GLY A 54 -4.25 3.21 11.65
C GLY A 54 -2.87 3.43 11.01
N LYS A 55 -1.87 2.65 11.40
CA LYS A 55 -0.51 2.78 10.87
C LYS A 55 -0.31 2.03 9.56
N LEU A 56 -1.10 0.99 9.34
CA LEU A 56 -1.13 0.23 8.10
C LEU A 56 -2.54 0.24 7.51
N LYS A 57 -2.60 0.16 6.19
CA LYS A 57 -3.84 -0.10 5.46
C LYS A 57 -3.88 -1.57 5.06
N LYS A 58 -5.05 -2.17 5.17
CA LYS A 58 -5.28 -3.54 4.76
C LYS A 58 -6.11 -3.55 3.48
N PHE A 59 -5.63 -4.28 2.48
CA PHE A 59 -6.35 -4.50 1.23
C PHE A 59 -6.67 -5.98 1.12
N THR A 60 -7.94 -6.29 0.99
CA THR A 60 -8.39 -7.66 0.75
C THR A 60 -8.69 -7.81 -0.72
N GLY A 61 -8.10 -8.83 -1.35
CA GLY A 61 -8.41 -9.17 -2.73
C GLY A 61 -9.77 -9.86 -2.85
N GLY A 62 -10.03 -10.40 -4.01
CA GLY A 62 -11.22 -11.21 -4.24
C GLY A 62 -11.22 -12.47 -3.39
N SER A 63 -12.30 -13.21 -3.47
CA SER A 63 -12.47 -14.46 -2.72
C SER A 63 -11.26 -15.39 -2.90
N GLY A 64 -10.63 -15.77 -1.80
CA GLY A 64 -9.50 -16.68 -1.78
C GLY A 64 -8.12 -16.01 -1.91
N GLU A 65 -8.07 -14.70 -2.07
CA GLU A 65 -6.79 -13.99 -2.10
C GLU A 65 -6.34 -13.60 -0.70
N SER A 66 -5.03 -13.62 -0.49
CA SER A 66 -4.43 -13.17 0.76
C SER A 66 -4.61 -11.67 0.96
N ALA A 67 -4.74 -11.25 2.20
CA ALA A 67 -4.75 -9.82 2.53
C ALA A 67 -3.36 -9.22 2.30
N TYR A 68 -3.33 -7.99 1.83
CA TYR A 68 -2.11 -7.21 1.65
C TYR A 68 -2.15 -5.98 2.55
N TYR A 69 -0.99 -5.56 2.97
CA TYR A 69 -0.83 -4.43 3.88
C TYR A 69 0.13 -3.42 3.27
N GLN A 70 -0.10 -2.16 3.56
CA GLN A 70 0.72 -1.05 3.09
C GLN A 70 0.86 -0.02 4.19
N PHE A 71 1.99 0.70 4.21
CA PHE A 71 2.17 1.83 5.12
C PHE A 71 1.09 2.89 4.88
N ASN A 72 0.43 3.30 5.95
CA ASN A 72 -0.64 4.29 5.87
C ASN A 72 -0.09 5.70 6.01
N ALA A 73 0.45 6.24 4.92
CA ALA A 73 0.85 7.64 4.87
C ALA A 73 -0.38 8.52 4.66
N SER A 74 -0.49 9.61 5.43
CA SER A 74 -1.63 10.53 5.33
C SER A 74 -1.78 11.14 3.94
N GLU A 75 -0.68 11.30 3.23
CA GLU A 75 -0.65 11.84 1.87
C GLU A 75 -1.37 10.94 0.86
N CYS A 76 -1.44 9.64 1.14
CA CYS A 76 -2.10 8.67 0.26
C CYS A 76 -3.62 8.76 0.29
N ALA A 77 -4.21 9.51 1.22
CA ALA A 77 -5.67 9.65 1.32
C ALA A 77 -6.29 10.38 0.13
N LEU A 78 -5.49 11.13 -0.64
CA LEU A 78 -5.95 11.92 -1.77
C LEU A 78 -5.64 11.27 -3.13
N HIS A 79 -5.01 10.11 -3.13
CA HIS A 79 -4.56 9.45 -4.37
C HIS A 79 -5.22 8.09 -4.53
N ILE A 80 -5.60 7.77 -5.76
CA ILE A 80 -5.98 6.40 -6.10
C ILE A 80 -4.71 5.57 -6.28
N HIS A 81 -4.77 4.33 -5.86
CA HIS A 81 -3.65 3.41 -5.94
C HIS A 81 -3.88 2.38 -7.04
N LEU A 82 -2.82 2.11 -7.80
CA LEU A 82 -2.79 1.02 -8.77
C LEU A 82 -1.89 -0.08 -8.23
N LYS A 83 -2.40 -1.29 -8.18
CA LYS A 83 -1.61 -2.42 -7.70
C LYS A 83 -1.37 -3.43 -8.81
N CYS A 84 -0.11 -3.73 -9.06
CA CYS A 84 0.27 -4.78 -10.01
C CYS A 84 0.08 -6.16 -9.37
N ARG A 85 -0.70 -7.01 -10.02
CA ARG A 85 -0.91 -8.39 -9.57
C ARG A 85 0.27 -9.30 -9.88
N GLY A 86 1.15 -8.90 -10.78
CA GLY A 86 2.33 -9.66 -11.14
C GLY A 86 3.48 -9.50 -10.17
N CYS A 87 3.88 -8.28 -9.87
CA CYS A 87 5.05 -8.00 -9.02
C CYS A 87 4.71 -7.37 -7.67
N GLY A 88 3.45 -7.03 -7.40
CA GLY A 88 3.03 -6.42 -6.16
C GLY A 88 3.32 -4.92 -6.05
N LYS A 89 3.89 -4.32 -7.09
CA LYS A 89 4.20 -2.88 -7.11
C LYS A 89 2.94 -2.06 -6.93
N LEU A 90 3.04 -1.03 -6.11
CA LEU A 90 1.96 -0.09 -5.88
C LEU A 90 2.33 1.25 -6.52
N LEU A 91 1.45 1.75 -7.36
CA LEU A 91 1.62 3.06 -8.01
C LEU A 91 0.59 4.03 -7.46
N HIS A 92 0.99 5.26 -7.25
CA HIS A 92 0.10 6.33 -6.83
C HIS A 92 -0.35 7.11 -8.05
N MET A 93 -1.66 7.24 -8.23
CA MET A 93 -2.20 7.97 -9.36
C MET A 93 -2.71 9.33 -8.93
N ASP A 94 -1.93 10.36 -9.23
CA ASP A 94 -2.27 11.75 -8.99
C ASP A 94 -2.00 12.56 -10.25
N CYS A 95 -2.73 12.28 -11.32
CA CYS A 95 -2.64 13.07 -12.54
C CYS A 95 -3.88 13.96 -12.70
N ALA A 96 -3.74 15.04 -13.48
CA ALA A 96 -4.82 15.98 -13.70
C ALA A 96 -6.08 15.30 -14.26
N PHE A 97 -5.90 14.35 -15.15
CA PHE A 97 -7.01 13.59 -15.75
C PHE A 97 -7.79 12.80 -14.68
N MET A 98 -7.09 12.19 -13.74
CA MET A 98 -7.77 11.47 -12.65
C MET A 98 -8.56 12.42 -11.75
N ARG A 99 -8.04 13.61 -11.50
CA ARG A 99 -8.77 14.64 -10.74
C ARG A 99 -10.05 15.06 -11.44
N GLU A 100 -10.02 15.17 -12.77
CA GLU A 100 -11.20 15.46 -13.57
C GLU A 100 -12.25 14.34 -13.47
N ILE A 101 -11.82 13.08 -13.50
CA ILE A 101 -12.72 11.93 -13.35
C ILE A 101 -13.37 11.94 -11.96
N LEU A 102 -12.59 12.19 -10.92
CA LEU A 102 -13.12 12.25 -9.55
C LEU A 102 -14.11 13.40 -9.38
N ALA A 103 -13.82 14.56 -9.99
CA ALA A 103 -14.72 15.69 -10.00
C ALA A 103 -16.00 15.37 -10.78
N HIS A 104 -15.91 14.66 -11.89
CA HIS A 104 -17.06 14.21 -12.66
C HIS A 104 -17.98 13.32 -11.81
N PHE A 105 -17.41 12.33 -11.10
CA PHE A 105 -18.22 11.48 -10.22
C PHE A 105 -18.96 12.30 -9.17
N LYS A 106 -18.28 13.28 -8.58
CA LYS A 106 -18.88 14.12 -7.56
C LYS A 106 -19.98 15.03 -8.13
N ASN A 107 -19.72 15.70 -9.24
CA ASN A 107 -20.60 16.72 -9.77
C ASN A 107 -21.78 16.14 -10.55
N GLU A 108 -21.55 15.09 -11.34
CA GLU A 108 -22.58 14.51 -12.21
C GLU A 108 -23.33 13.35 -11.57
N HIS A 109 -22.69 12.65 -10.65
CA HIS A 109 -23.29 11.46 -10.03
C HIS A 109 -23.46 11.59 -8.52
N ALA A 110 -23.15 12.75 -7.95
CA ALA A 110 -23.20 13.00 -6.50
C ALA A 110 -22.48 11.93 -5.70
N PHE A 111 -21.35 11.44 -6.25
CA PHE A 111 -20.59 10.34 -5.67
C PHE A 111 -19.16 10.78 -5.34
N THR A 112 -18.81 10.72 -4.06
CA THR A 112 -17.46 11.04 -3.61
C THR A 112 -16.67 9.75 -3.44
N VAL A 113 -15.58 9.61 -4.20
CA VAL A 113 -14.72 8.43 -4.14
C VAL A 113 -13.81 8.51 -2.91
N ASP A 114 -13.76 7.43 -2.16
CA ASP A 114 -12.78 7.29 -1.08
C ASP A 114 -11.45 6.83 -1.66
N CYS A 115 -10.64 7.80 -2.05
CA CYS A 115 -9.36 7.53 -2.72
C CYS A 115 -8.41 6.70 -1.83
N GLY A 116 -8.47 6.91 -0.52
CA GLY A 116 -7.64 6.18 0.41
C GLY A 116 -7.93 4.68 0.47
N GLN A 117 -9.14 4.28 0.07
CA GLN A 117 -9.58 2.88 0.07
C GLN A 117 -9.70 2.32 -1.36
N THR A 118 -9.51 3.14 -2.38
CA THR A 118 -9.69 2.72 -3.76
C THR A 118 -8.38 2.20 -4.33
N VAL A 119 -8.41 0.95 -4.78
CA VAL A 119 -7.27 0.29 -5.44
C VAL A 119 -7.75 -0.29 -6.75
N ILE A 120 -7.04 0.02 -7.83
CA ILE A 120 -7.28 -0.56 -9.14
C ILE A 120 -6.22 -1.63 -9.38
N TYR A 121 -6.64 -2.84 -9.63
CA TYR A 121 -5.77 -3.98 -9.85
C TYR A 121 -5.50 -4.17 -11.33
N GLY A 122 -4.26 -4.50 -11.66
CA GLY A 122 -3.85 -4.74 -13.04
C GLY A 122 -2.42 -5.24 -13.10
N LEU A 123 -1.77 -4.99 -14.23
CA LEU A 123 -0.37 -5.35 -14.43
C LEU A 123 0.41 -4.10 -14.83
N CYS A 124 1.56 -3.88 -14.20
CA CYS A 124 2.42 -2.75 -14.53
C CYS A 124 3.13 -2.97 -15.87
N GLY A 125 3.74 -1.90 -16.39
CA GLY A 125 4.46 -1.96 -17.67
C GLY A 125 5.57 -3.00 -17.71
N ASP A 126 6.27 -3.17 -16.60
CA ASP A 126 7.35 -4.16 -16.50
C ASP A 126 6.83 -5.60 -16.62
N CYS A 127 5.64 -5.87 -16.07
CA CYS A 127 5.02 -7.19 -16.14
C CYS A 127 4.36 -7.47 -17.49
N THR A 128 3.90 -6.45 -18.19
CA THR A 128 3.27 -6.58 -19.51
C THR A 128 4.23 -6.32 -20.67
N GLY A 129 5.40 -5.72 -20.40
CA GLY A 129 6.31 -5.26 -21.43
C GLY A 129 5.82 -4.02 -22.17
N THR A 130 4.87 -3.29 -21.63
CA THR A 130 4.28 -2.11 -22.26
C THR A 130 4.99 -0.84 -21.75
N ALA A 131 5.43 0.01 -22.68
CA ALA A 131 6.01 1.30 -22.33
C ALA A 131 4.93 2.30 -21.96
N VAL A 132 5.22 3.18 -21.00
CA VAL A 132 4.33 4.27 -20.61
C VAL A 132 4.28 5.30 -21.74
N SER A 133 3.06 5.71 -22.13
CA SER A 133 2.95 6.81 -23.10
C SER A 133 3.26 8.15 -22.40
N GLU A 134 4.00 9.00 -23.08
CA GLU A 134 4.43 10.30 -22.53
C GLU A 134 3.29 11.30 -22.33
N THR A 135 2.06 10.92 -22.67
CA THR A 135 0.91 11.80 -22.61
C THR A 135 0.34 12.01 -21.21
N CYS A 136 0.72 11.16 -20.26
CA CYS A 136 0.33 11.33 -18.87
C CYS A 136 1.55 11.71 -18.04
N THR A 137 1.70 12.99 -17.76
CA THR A 137 2.73 13.44 -16.83
C THR A 137 2.28 13.01 -15.43
N HIS A 138 2.77 11.88 -15.02
CA HIS A 138 2.61 11.47 -13.63
C HIS A 138 3.55 12.32 -12.80
N SER A 139 3.00 13.19 -11.99
CA SER A 139 3.79 13.78 -10.93
C SER A 139 4.13 12.65 -9.97
N HIS A 140 5.32 12.11 -10.17
CA HIS A 140 5.89 11.19 -9.21
C HIS A 140 6.21 11.98 -7.95
N HIS A 141 5.22 12.15 -7.09
CA HIS A 141 5.47 12.56 -5.72
C HIS A 141 6.04 11.37 -4.95
N GLY A 142 7.00 10.73 -5.57
CA GLY A 142 7.70 9.62 -4.97
C GLY A 142 9.13 9.97 -4.67
N GLU A 143 9.41 11.22 -4.59
CA GLU A 143 10.78 11.68 -4.48
C GLU A 143 11.41 11.51 -3.11
N GLY A 144 10.71 10.95 -2.17
CA GLY A 144 11.27 10.56 -0.90
C GLY A 144 11.94 9.19 -0.89
N HIS A 145 12.04 8.56 -2.05
CA HIS A 145 12.38 7.14 -2.11
C HIS A 145 13.81 6.88 -2.52
N HIS A 146 14.67 7.76 -2.20
CA HIS A 146 16.07 7.47 -2.34
C HIS A 146 16.49 6.60 -1.18
N HIS A 147 16.11 5.37 -1.26
CA HIS A 147 16.57 4.33 -0.38
C HIS A 147 17.73 3.66 -1.06
N GLU A 148 18.84 4.11 -0.72
CA GLU A 148 20.06 3.40 -1.02
C GLU A 148 20.51 2.61 0.18
#